data_f6161b12a73cf6319475ff7b293a0251
#
_entry.id   f6161b12a73cf6319475ff7b293a0251
#
_cell.length_a   1.000
_cell.length_b   1.000
_cell.length_c   1.000
_cell.angle_alpha   90.00
_cell.angle_beta   90.00
_cell.angle_gamma   90.00
#
_symmetry.space_group_name_H-M   'P 1'
#
loop_
_entity.id
_entity.type
_entity.pdbx_description
1 polymer ?
#
loop_
_entity_poly.entity_id
_entity_poly.type
_entity_poly.pdbx_seq_one_letter_code
_entity_poly.pdbx_strand_id
1 'polypeptide(L)'
;NLGAGRIVYQELTRINKSIQDQDFFQNKTLIQAFLTAKKNNVNLHFIGLVSEGGVHSSQNHLVALCEMAKNHGVQNSFIHAFTDGRDVDPKSGINYIETLETFCKEKGGNLATVIGRYFSMDRDNRWERIYKAYDLICNGNGKKTKNFISFPKRILCWGRTSNRKC
;
A
#
# COMPACT_ATOMS: atom_id res chain seq x y z
N ASN A 1 27.72 7.75 -15.28
CA ASN A 1 28.10 6.69 -14.32
C ASN A 1 29.17 5.76 -14.85
N LEU A 2 29.19 5.45 -16.16
CA LEU A 2 30.21 4.61 -16.77
C LEU A 2 31.62 5.18 -16.62
N GLY A 3 31.79 6.51 -16.69
CA GLY A 3 33.09 7.16 -16.53
C GLY A 3 33.58 7.37 -15.10
N ALA A 4 32.69 7.25 -14.11
CA ALA A 4 32.99 7.52 -12.71
C ALA A 4 33.19 6.24 -11.86
N GLY A 5 33.00 5.05 -12.43
CA GLY A 5 33.10 3.77 -11.71
C GLY A 5 32.10 3.64 -10.52
N ARG A 6 31.07 4.44 -10.49
CA ARG A 6 30.07 4.43 -9.38
C ARG A 6 28.79 3.75 -9.82
N ILE A 7 28.28 2.87 -8.96
CA ILE A 7 26.92 2.34 -9.08
C ILE A 7 25.97 3.36 -8.46
N VAL A 8 25.10 3.96 -9.29
CA VAL A 8 24.03 4.83 -8.80
C VAL A 8 22.76 4.03 -8.78
N TYR A 9 22.30 3.69 -7.59
CA TYR A 9 21.03 3.00 -7.40
C TYR A 9 19.85 3.96 -7.62
N GLN A 10 18.87 3.52 -8.40
CA GLN A 10 17.58 4.21 -8.49
C GLN A 10 16.82 4.10 -7.16
N GLU A 11 15.84 4.97 -6.93
CA GLU A 11 15.14 5.07 -5.65
C GLU A 11 14.57 3.71 -5.17
N LEU A 12 13.94 2.96 -6.05
CA LEU A 12 13.39 1.64 -5.71
C LEU A 12 14.47 0.68 -5.19
N THR A 13 15.60 0.63 -5.90
CA THR A 13 16.77 -0.21 -5.54
C THR A 13 17.40 0.26 -4.24
N ARG A 14 17.45 1.58 -3.99
CA ARG A 14 17.95 2.15 -2.73
C ARG A 14 17.09 1.71 -1.55
N ILE A 15 15.76 1.75 -1.70
CA ILE A 15 14.84 1.29 -0.64
C ILE A 15 15.00 -0.21 -0.41
N ASN A 16 15.05 -1.01 -1.49
CA ASN A 16 15.28 -2.46 -1.37
C ASN A 16 16.56 -2.76 -0.59
N LYS A 17 17.65 -2.07 -0.94
CA LYS A 17 18.93 -2.22 -0.24
C LYS A 17 18.82 -1.81 1.23
N SER A 18 18.19 -0.68 1.52
CA SER A 18 17.99 -0.19 2.88
C SER A 18 17.18 -1.17 3.74
N ILE A 19 16.18 -1.84 3.16
CA ILE A 19 15.44 -2.91 3.84
C ILE A 19 16.33 -4.12 4.11
N GLN A 20 17.13 -4.53 3.13
CA GLN A 20 18.06 -5.65 3.24
C GLN A 20 19.14 -5.37 4.30
N ASP A 21 19.71 -4.18 4.29
CA ASP A 21 20.76 -3.73 5.21
C ASP A 21 20.20 -3.33 6.60
N GLN A 22 18.88 -3.40 6.80
CA GLN A 22 18.14 -3.04 8.03
C GLN A 22 18.12 -1.52 8.36
N ASP A 23 18.72 -0.67 7.55
CA ASP A 23 18.74 0.79 7.76
C ASP A 23 17.34 1.41 7.65
N PHE A 24 16.49 0.81 6.81
CA PHE A 24 15.10 1.23 6.64
C PHE A 24 14.37 1.28 8.00
N PHE A 25 14.59 0.29 8.84
CA PHE A 25 13.96 0.16 10.15
C PHE A 25 14.49 1.15 11.19
N GLN A 26 15.59 1.86 10.85
CA GLN A 26 16.19 2.90 11.68
C GLN A 26 15.83 4.32 11.20
N ASN A 27 14.99 4.46 10.19
CA ASN A 27 14.58 5.74 9.64
C ASN A 27 13.83 6.57 10.70
N LYS A 28 14.46 7.65 11.16
CA LYS A 28 13.96 8.49 12.25
C LYS A 28 12.61 9.12 11.94
N THR A 29 12.36 9.49 10.69
CA THR A 29 11.09 10.10 10.26
C THR A 29 9.94 9.10 10.35
N LEU A 30 10.16 7.87 9.87
CA LEU A 30 9.17 6.80 9.99
C LEU A 30 8.91 6.43 11.44
N ILE A 31 9.97 6.26 12.24
CA ILE A 31 9.87 5.97 13.68
C ILE A 31 9.04 7.05 14.38
N GLN A 32 9.33 8.32 14.12
CA GLN A 32 8.59 9.44 14.72
C GLN A 32 7.11 9.41 14.34
N ALA A 33 6.78 9.11 13.09
CA ALA A 33 5.40 8.97 12.65
C ALA A 33 4.67 7.84 13.39
N PHE A 34 5.31 6.69 13.55
CA PHE A 34 4.73 5.53 14.25
C PHE A 34 4.56 5.79 15.75
N LEU A 35 5.56 6.41 16.39
CA LEU A 35 5.48 6.79 17.80
C LEU A 35 4.38 7.83 18.04
N THR A 36 4.21 8.76 17.11
CA THR A 36 3.13 9.77 17.17
C THR A 36 1.75 9.11 17.04
N ALA A 37 1.60 8.18 16.08
CA ALA A 37 0.36 7.43 15.93
C ALA A 37 0.03 6.62 17.18
N LYS A 38 1.02 5.93 17.75
CA LYS A 38 0.88 5.17 18.98
C LYS A 38 0.50 6.07 20.17
N LYS A 39 1.25 7.15 20.37
CA LYS A 39 1.04 8.08 21.49
C LYS A 39 -0.36 8.68 21.49
N ASN A 40 -0.85 9.05 20.32
CA ASN A 40 -2.14 9.70 20.17
C ASN A 40 -3.29 8.70 19.97
N ASN A 41 -2.99 7.40 19.93
CA ASN A 41 -3.93 6.31 19.65
C ASN A 41 -4.78 6.58 18.39
N VAL A 42 -4.11 7.04 17.32
CA VAL A 42 -4.75 7.33 16.05
C VAL A 42 -4.44 6.23 15.01
N ASN A 43 -5.28 6.13 13.99
CA ASN A 43 -5.08 5.20 12.91
C ASN A 43 -3.91 5.63 12.02
N LEU A 44 -3.15 4.65 11.54
CA LEU A 44 -2.10 4.84 10.55
C LEU A 44 -2.58 4.29 9.21
N HIS A 45 -2.43 5.07 8.15
CA HIS A 45 -2.87 4.69 6.81
C HIS A 45 -1.69 4.62 5.84
N PHE A 46 -1.55 3.48 5.19
CA PHE A 46 -0.61 3.27 4.08
C PHE A 46 -1.38 3.30 2.77
N ILE A 47 -0.96 4.14 1.83
CA ILE A 47 -1.62 4.32 0.54
C ILE A 47 -0.59 4.11 -0.56
N GLY A 48 -0.87 3.22 -1.52
CA GLY A 48 0.06 3.02 -2.62
C GLY A 48 -0.30 1.90 -3.58
N LEU A 49 0.51 1.83 -4.63
CA LEU A 49 0.40 0.80 -5.65
C LEU A 49 0.95 -0.53 -5.12
N VAL A 50 0.15 -1.58 -5.22
CA VAL A 50 0.51 -2.95 -4.85
C VAL A 50 0.85 -3.71 -6.13
N SER A 51 2.14 -3.81 -6.41
CA SER A 51 2.67 -4.36 -7.64
C SER A 51 4.12 -4.80 -7.46
N GLU A 52 4.55 -5.77 -8.23
CA GLU A 52 5.96 -6.18 -8.35
C GLU A 52 6.59 -5.78 -9.69
N GLY A 53 5.92 -4.91 -10.45
CA GLY A 53 6.43 -4.40 -11.72
C GLY A 53 7.74 -3.59 -11.59
N GLY A 54 8.08 -3.16 -10.38
CA GLY A 54 9.36 -2.50 -10.09
C GLY A 54 9.51 -1.12 -10.74
N VAL A 55 8.41 -0.50 -11.16
CA VAL A 55 8.41 0.81 -11.82
C VAL A 55 8.07 1.92 -10.84
N HIS A 56 6.97 1.80 -10.11
CA HIS A 56 6.49 2.84 -9.20
C HIS A 56 6.49 2.41 -7.73
N SER A 57 6.48 1.11 -7.47
CA SER A 57 6.41 0.54 -6.12
C SER A 57 6.98 -0.87 -6.06
N SER A 58 7.14 -1.35 -4.84
CA SER A 58 7.37 -2.76 -4.54
C SER A 58 6.50 -3.15 -3.35
N GLN A 59 5.85 -4.30 -3.44
CA GLN A 59 5.03 -4.82 -2.34
C GLN A 59 5.86 -5.04 -1.07
N ASN A 60 7.13 -5.41 -1.20
CA ASN A 60 8.05 -5.59 -0.08
C ASN A 60 8.24 -4.31 0.75
N HIS A 61 8.19 -3.13 0.13
CA HIS A 61 8.27 -1.86 0.86
C HIS A 61 7.06 -1.66 1.80
N LEU A 62 5.87 -2.01 1.31
CA LEU A 62 4.64 -1.94 2.11
C LEU A 62 4.69 -2.94 3.27
N VAL A 63 5.16 -4.17 3.01
CA VAL A 63 5.33 -5.18 4.06
C VAL A 63 6.30 -4.71 5.14
N ALA A 64 7.44 -4.12 4.75
CA ALA A 64 8.40 -3.55 5.68
C ALA A 64 7.81 -2.42 6.53
N LEU A 65 6.98 -1.55 5.94
CA LEU A 65 6.26 -0.51 6.68
C LEU A 65 5.27 -1.09 7.69
N CYS A 66 4.52 -2.13 7.33
CA CYS A 66 3.59 -2.80 8.23
C CYS A 66 4.32 -3.48 9.40
N GLU A 67 5.42 -4.17 9.12
CA GLU A 67 6.27 -4.77 10.14
C GLU A 67 6.84 -3.73 11.10
N MET A 68 7.35 -2.62 10.56
CA MET A 68 7.87 -1.52 11.35
C MET A 68 6.80 -0.89 12.24
N ALA A 69 5.59 -0.65 11.72
CA ALA A 69 4.47 -0.12 12.49
C ALA A 69 4.10 -1.06 13.64
N LYS A 70 4.03 -2.36 13.37
CA LYS A 70 3.77 -3.40 14.39
C LYS A 70 4.83 -3.41 15.48
N ASN A 71 6.10 -3.39 15.10
CA ASN A 71 7.24 -3.41 16.04
C ASN A 71 7.26 -2.16 16.94
N HIS A 72 6.78 -1.01 16.45
CA HIS A 72 6.64 0.20 17.25
C HIS A 72 5.33 0.26 18.05
N GLY A 73 4.49 -0.76 17.97
CA GLY A 73 3.27 -0.91 18.76
C GLY A 73 2.11 -0.04 18.29
N VAL A 74 2.04 0.27 16.99
CA VAL A 74 0.87 0.90 16.38
C VAL A 74 -0.29 -0.09 16.41
N GLN A 75 -1.39 0.27 17.06
CA GLN A 75 -2.54 -0.63 17.25
C GLN A 75 -3.32 -0.86 15.97
N ASN A 76 -3.57 0.21 15.21
CA ASN A 76 -4.40 0.19 14.02
C ASN A 76 -3.65 0.77 12.84
N SER A 77 -3.26 -0.11 11.90
CA SER A 77 -2.74 0.29 10.61
C SER A 77 -3.62 -0.25 9.49
N PHE A 78 -3.91 0.60 8.52
CA PHE A 78 -4.80 0.34 7.40
C PHE A 78 -4.08 0.52 6.07
N ILE A 79 -4.37 -0.34 5.11
CA ILE A 79 -3.78 -0.32 3.79
C ILE A 79 -4.85 0.00 2.76
N HIS A 80 -4.60 1.02 1.94
CA HIS A 80 -5.38 1.40 0.78
C HIS A 80 -4.60 0.98 -0.47
N ALA A 81 -4.90 -0.19 -0.97
CA ALA A 81 -4.16 -0.82 -2.06
C ALA A 81 -4.66 -0.34 -3.42
N PHE A 82 -3.74 0.17 -4.24
CA PHE A 82 -3.99 0.43 -5.65
C PHE A 82 -3.52 -0.76 -6.46
N THR A 83 -4.41 -1.38 -7.24
CA THR A 83 -4.00 -2.49 -8.12
C THR A 83 -3.39 -1.95 -9.40
N ASP A 84 -2.34 -2.64 -9.84
CA ASP A 84 -1.70 -2.38 -11.14
C ASP A 84 -2.50 -3.06 -12.27
N GLY A 85 -1.97 -3.08 -13.43
CA GLY A 85 -2.55 -3.66 -14.64
C GLY A 85 -2.02 -2.95 -15.87
N ARG A 86 -0.96 -2.14 -15.64
CA ARG A 86 -0.23 -1.42 -16.67
C ARG A 86 1.23 -1.86 -16.74
N ASP A 87 1.90 -1.93 -15.58
CA ASP A 87 3.32 -2.31 -15.50
C ASP A 87 3.47 -3.83 -15.26
N VAL A 88 2.36 -4.51 -15.00
CA VAL A 88 2.23 -5.97 -14.87
C VAL A 88 0.98 -6.45 -15.61
N ASP A 89 0.81 -7.76 -15.76
CA ASP A 89 -0.37 -8.35 -16.38
C ASP A 89 -1.67 -7.81 -15.74
N PRO A 90 -2.65 -7.34 -16.54
CA PRO A 90 -3.90 -6.76 -16.03
C PRO A 90 -4.72 -7.71 -15.15
N LYS A 91 -4.48 -9.01 -15.20
CA LYS A 91 -5.18 -10.01 -14.40
C LYS A 91 -4.41 -10.41 -13.13
N SER A 92 -3.16 -9.97 -12.96
CA SER A 92 -2.31 -10.36 -11.83
C SER A 92 -2.69 -9.69 -10.50
N GLY A 93 -3.47 -8.63 -10.53
CA GLY A 93 -3.82 -7.85 -9.35
C GLY A 93 -4.42 -8.67 -8.20
N ILE A 94 -5.17 -9.73 -8.51
CA ILE A 94 -5.75 -10.60 -7.49
C ILE A 94 -4.66 -11.33 -6.70
N ASN A 95 -3.63 -11.84 -7.37
CA ASN A 95 -2.53 -12.57 -6.72
C ASN A 95 -1.76 -11.66 -5.77
N TYR A 96 -1.55 -10.39 -6.14
CA TYR A 96 -0.90 -9.41 -5.28
C TYR A 96 -1.74 -9.08 -4.04
N ILE A 97 -3.06 -8.99 -4.18
CA ILE A 97 -3.97 -8.77 -3.04
C ILE A 97 -3.99 -9.99 -2.12
N GLU A 98 -4.01 -11.21 -2.65
CA GLU A 98 -3.91 -12.46 -1.87
C GLU A 98 -2.62 -12.52 -1.07
N THR A 99 -1.50 -12.24 -1.72
CA THR A 99 -0.19 -12.17 -1.07
C THR A 99 -0.18 -11.10 0.03
N LEU A 100 -0.72 -9.91 -0.26
CA LEU A 100 -0.81 -8.83 0.71
C LEU A 100 -1.69 -9.19 1.91
N GLU A 101 -2.85 -9.85 1.72
CA GLU A 101 -3.69 -10.31 2.83
C GLU A 101 -2.97 -11.33 3.72
N THR A 102 -2.15 -12.20 3.12
CA THR A 102 -1.33 -13.16 3.87
C THR A 102 -0.30 -12.42 4.72
N PHE A 103 0.44 -11.48 4.15
CA PHE A 103 1.39 -10.64 4.89
C PHE A 103 0.73 -9.83 6.00
N CYS A 104 -0.46 -9.28 5.76
CA CYS A 104 -1.21 -8.55 6.79
C CYS A 104 -1.49 -9.41 8.02
N LYS A 105 -1.81 -10.69 7.83
CA LYS A 105 -2.05 -11.62 8.94
C LYS A 105 -0.78 -11.89 9.77
N GLU A 106 0.37 -11.96 9.11
CA GLU A 106 1.64 -12.29 9.75
C GLU A 106 2.35 -11.05 10.31
N LYS A 107 2.48 -10.03 9.50
CA LYS A 107 3.30 -8.83 9.78
C LYS A 107 2.50 -7.66 10.35
N GLY A 108 1.19 -7.74 10.34
CA GLY A 108 0.29 -6.68 10.80
C GLY A 108 -0.25 -5.82 9.65
N GLY A 109 -1.17 -4.93 9.99
CA GLY A 109 -1.91 -4.12 9.03
C GLY A 109 -3.25 -4.76 8.62
N ASN A 110 -4.16 -3.91 8.17
CA ASN A 110 -5.48 -4.33 7.72
C ASN A 110 -5.73 -3.78 6.32
N LEU A 111 -6.00 -4.64 5.37
CA LEU A 111 -6.41 -4.20 4.05
C LEU A 111 -7.79 -3.55 4.15
N ALA A 112 -7.85 -2.23 3.95
CA ALA A 112 -9.06 -1.43 4.13
C ALA A 112 -9.80 -1.19 2.81
N THR A 113 -9.08 -0.78 1.76
CA THR A 113 -9.67 -0.55 0.44
C THR A 113 -8.79 -1.09 -0.68
N VAL A 114 -9.43 -1.47 -1.78
CA VAL A 114 -8.75 -1.86 -3.02
C VAL A 114 -9.36 -1.10 -4.18
N ILE A 115 -8.55 -0.44 -4.99
CA ILE A 115 -8.99 0.27 -6.19
C ILE A 115 -7.93 0.19 -7.30
N GLY A 116 -8.37 0.17 -8.55
CA GLY A 116 -7.45 0.16 -9.69
C GLY A 116 -6.73 1.51 -9.87
N ARG A 117 -5.45 1.44 -10.26
CA ARG A 117 -4.65 2.64 -10.60
C ARG A 117 -5.27 3.53 -11.68
N TYR A 118 -6.11 2.97 -12.52
CA TYR A 118 -6.86 3.73 -13.52
C TYR A 118 -7.69 4.86 -12.91
N PHE A 119 -8.15 4.68 -11.68
CA PHE A 119 -8.90 5.68 -10.92
C PHE A 119 -7.98 6.48 -9.99
N SER A 120 -7.16 5.80 -9.20
CA SER A 120 -6.38 6.44 -8.14
C SER A 120 -5.11 7.14 -8.62
N MET A 121 -4.62 6.81 -9.81
CA MET A 121 -3.38 7.36 -10.38
C MET A 121 -3.61 7.98 -11.76
N ASP A 122 -4.80 8.56 -11.99
CA ASP A 122 -5.08 9.31 -13.21
C ASP A 122 -4.18 10.52 -13.32
N ARG A 123 -3.65 10.76 -14.51
CA ARG A 123 -2.79 11.90 -14.85
C ARG A 123 -3.26 12.65 -16.11
N ASP A 124 -4.49 12.34 -16.53
CA ASP A 124 -5.11 12.92 -17.72
C ASP A 124 -6.15 13.99 -17.35
N ASN A 125 -6.12 14.49 -16.08
CA ASN A 125 -7.08 15.45 -15.52
C ASN A 125 -8.54 14.99 -15.57
N ARG A 126 -8.75 13.68 -15.45
CA ARG A 126 -10.09 13.10 -15.40
C ARG A 126 -10.56 13.00 -13.96
N TRP A 127 -11.07 14.11 -13.47
CA TRP A 127 -11.47 14.28 -12.07
C TRP A 127 -12.54 13.29 -11.63
N GLU A 128 -13.42 12.87 -12.52
CA GLU A 128 -14.43 11.84 -12.25
C GLU A 128 -13.83 10.47 -11.91
N ARG A 129 -12.60 10.18 -12.34
CA ARG A 129 -11.87 8.96 -11.95
C ARG A 129 -11.26 9.12 -10.57
N ILE A 130 -10.52 10.19 -10.36
CA ILE A 130 -9.89 10.50 -9.07
C ILE A 130 -10.93 10.60 -7.97
N TYR A 131 -12.09 11.21 -8.25
CA TYR A 131 -13.17 11.32 -7.27
C TYR A 131 -13.60 9.94 -6.72
N LYS A 132 -13.67 8.90 -7.55
CA LYS A 132 -14.01 7.54 -7.08
C LYS A 132 -13.01 6.99 -6.07
N ALA A 133 -11.72 7.25 -6.28
CA ALA A 133 -10.68 6.84 -5.35
C ALA A 133 -10.73 7.66 -4.05
N TYR A 134 -10.91 8.96 -4.17
CA TYR A 134 -11.08 9.86 -3.05
C TYR A 134 -12.30 9.47 -2.20
N ASP A 135 -13.45 9.28 -2.83
CA ASP A 135 -14.70 8.95 -2.15
C ASP A 135 -14.64 7.58 -1.45
N LEU A 136 -13.96 6.60 -2.08
CA LEU A 136 -13.70 5.31 -1.45
C LEU A 136 -12.82 5.43 -0.20
N ILE A 137 -11.72 6.19 -0.28
CA ILE A 137 -10.73 6.27 0.80
C ILE A 137 -11.25 7.15 1.94
N CYS A 138 -11.82 8.33 1.62
CA CYS A 138 -12.23 9.32 2.62
C CYS A 138 -13.61 9.06 3.21
N ASN A 139 -14.55 8.58 2.40
CA ASN A 139 -15.95 8.42 2.79
C ASN A 139 -16.36 6.94 2.95
N GLY A 140 -15.51 6.00 2.53
CA GLY A 140 -15.82 4.57 2.55
C GLY A 140 -16.89 4.15 1.54
N ASN A 141 -17.17 4.99 0.54
CA ASN A 141 -18.17 4.73 -0.48
C ASN A 141 -17.62 3.76 -1.53
N GLY A 142 -18.01 2.50 -1.42
CA GLY A 142 -17.60 1.43 -2.32
C GLY A 142 -18.35 0.15 -2.06
N LYS A 143 -18.12 -0.86 -2.87
CA LYS A 143 -18.67 -2.17 -2.59
C LYS A 143 -18.00 -2.75 -1.35
N LYS A 144 -18.79 -3.20 -0.40
CA LYS A 144 -18.31 -3.74 0.88
C LYS A 144 -18.12 -5.25 0.75
N THR A 145 -16.99 -5.77 1.25
CA THR A 145 -16.73 -7.20 1.29
C THR A 145 -15.98 -7.60 2.56
N LYS A 146 -16.19 -8.84 2.98
CA LYS A 146 -15.37 -9.47 4.04
C LYS A 146 -14.12 -10.15 3.48
N ASN A 147 -14.13 -10.45 2.17
CA ASN A 147 -13.05 -11.16 1.49
C ASN A 147 -12.83 -10.52 0.12
N PHE A 148 -11.66 -9.90 -0.08
CA PHE A 148 -11.31 -9.27 -1.36
C PHE A 148 -11.04 -10.28 -2.48
N ILE A 149 -10.75 -11.53 -2.16
CA ILE A 149 -10.39 -12.60 -3.09
C ILE A 149 -11.61 -13.20 -3.77
N SER A 150 -12.74 -13.32 -3.05
CA SER A 150 -13.96 -14.00 -3.53
C SER A 150 -14.76 -13.22 -4.57
N PHE A 151 -14.25 -12.09 -5.04
CA PHE A 151 -14.98 -11.20 -5.92
C PHE A 151 -14.61 -11.29 -7.40
N PRO A 152 -15.60 -11.03 -8.32
CA PRO A 152 -15.34 -11.13 -9.75
C PRO A 152 -14.27 -10.13 -10.20
N LYS A 153 -13.36 -10.60 -11.05
CA LYS A 153 -12.13 -9.94 -11.56
C LYS A 153 -12.33 -8.56 -12.23
N ARG A 154 -13.54 -8.00 -12.24
CA ARG A 154 -13.90 -6.75 -12.91
C ARG A 154 -14.26 -5.59 -11.99
N ILE A 155 -14.10 -5.73 -10.68
CA ILE A 155 -14.55 -4.69 -9.76
C ILE A 155 -13.38 -3.91 -9.20
N LEU A 156 -13.47 -2.61 -9.34
CA LEU A 156 -12.37 -1.66 -9.25
C LEU A 156 -12.36 -0.81 -7.98
N CYS A 157 -13.36 -0.96 -7.09
CA CYS A 157 -13.48 -0.17 -5.87
C CYS A 157 -14.08 -0.98 -4.73
N TRP A 158 -13.35 -1.15 -3.62
CA TRP A 158 -13.70 -1.99 -2.49
C TRP A 158 -13.35 -1.37 -1.16
N GLY A 159 -14.26 -1.49 -0.19
CA GLY A 159 -13.99 -1.18 1.20
C GLY A 159 -14.34 -2.36 2.12
N ARG A 160 -13.62 -2.53 3.21
CA ARG A 160 -13.94 -3.54 4.23
C ARG A 160 -15.07 -3.03 5.14
N THR A 161 -16.06 -3.91 5.43
CA THR A 161 -17.02 -3.62 6.50
C THR A 161 -16.31 -3.78 7.84
N SER A 162 -15.80 -2.70 8.40
CA SER A 162 -15.53 -2.63 9.83
C SER A 162 -16.57 -1.70 10.46
N ASN A 163 -17.14 -2.10 11.59
CA ASN A 163 -18.04 -1.25 12.38
C ASN A 163 -17.30 -0.10 13.08
N ARG A 164 -16.11 0.23 12.63
CA ARG A 164 -15.33 1.36 13.14
C ARG A 164 -15.18 2.38 12.02
N LYS A 165 -15.64 3.58 12.29
CA LYS A 165 -15.35 4.75 11.45
C LYS A 165 -13.85 4.88 11.28
N CYS A 166 -13.38 4.92 10.03
CA CYS A 166 -11.99 5.26 9.71
C CYS A 166 -11.71 6.67 10.19
#